data_9c62ec76f627bf46a87feedc642729cf
#
_entry.id   9c62ec76f627bf46a87feedc642729cf
#
_cell.length_a   1.000
_cell.length_b   1.000
_cell.length_c   1.000
_cell.angle_alpha   90.00
_cell.angle_beta   90.00
_cell.angle_gamma   90.00
#
_symmetry.space_group_name_H-M   'P 1'
#
loop_
_entity.id
_entity.type
_entity.pdbx_description
1 polymer ?
#
loop_
_entity_poly.entity_id
_entity_poly.type
_entity_poly.pdbx_seq_one_letter_code
_entity_poly.pdbx_strand_id
1 'polypeptide(L)'
;MHLVHIARPPRPPHSPSTDARPAEPADCIRSFVFWANLAAQEASGDAAASTSPGRVVQRLQGSSESQTHLFAVVDGDSTLGEVSELGLPLIPSVEPSPELDYLGFIHISLPLLEEREAAEIECVLCDLPLPGEQLDEEGRKVAEWMGTKALELARQLGRTVAHVGLLHPPGADPDYDAMGSIYRELGFTQRHAEHQLVMDIPESPVAALLPAGITARVWPDYDIPEDYLDEVMRLLSLASKDAETGDLTVEPIVWTRARLREAHSRLRSRRGHTLLVALTGEEGKILALAEMARHEDANPEVCEWTLTVTDRPHRR
;
A
#
# COMPACT_ATOMS: atom_id res chain seq x y z
N MET A 1 0.79 4.71 27.97
CA MET A 1 0.80 4.74 26.49
C MET A 1 0.93 6.17 26.00
N HIS A 2 1.80 6.43 25.03
CA HIS A 2 1.91 7.70 24.32
C HIS A 2 2.34 7.47 22.87
N LEU A 3 2.14 8.50 22.02
CA LEU A 3 2.53 8.44 20.60
C LEU A 3 3.92 9.04 20.41
N VAL A 4 4.68 8.41 19.54
CA VAL A 4 5.94 8.90 19.01
C VAL A 4 5.82 8.96 17.49
N HIS A 5 6.16 10.10 16.88
CA HIS A 5 6.12 10.27 15.43
C HIS A 5 7.46 9.82 14.83
N ILE A 6 7.42 9.00 13.79
CA ILE A 6 8.61 8.55 13.08
C ILE A 6 8.97 9.58 12.02
N ALA A 7 10.19 10.13 12.12
CA ALA A 7 10.68 11.19 11.25
C ALA A 7 10.75 10.72 9.80
N ARG A 8 10.46 11.64 8.88
CA ARG A 8 10.73 11.39 7.46
C ARG A 8 12.23 11.15 7.25
N PRO A 9 12.59 10.13 6.46
CA PRO A 9 14.00 9.93 6.15
C PRO A 9 14.53 11.11 5.34
N PRO A 10 15.82 11.46 5.49
CA PRO A 10 16.45 12.49 4.67
C PRO A 10 16.34 12.09 3.19
N ARG A 11 16.06 13.06 2.33
CA ARG A 11 16.09 12.81 0.89
C ARG A 11 17.50 12.43 0.47
N PRO A 12 17.67 11.36 -0.34
CA PRO A 12 18.99 11.05 -0.86
C PRO A 12 19.48 12.22 -1.72
N PRO A 13 20.80 12.50 -1.72
CA PRO A 13 21.37 13.52 -2.58
C PRO A 13 21.08 13.22 -4.05
N HIS A 14 20.86 14.26 -4.88
CA HIS A 14 20.45 14.14 -6.31
C HIS A 14 21.43 13.33 -7.19
N SER A 15 22.61 12.99 -6.69
CA SER A 15 23.56 12.07 -7.31
C SER A 15 24.02 11.11 -6.23
N PRO A 16 23.45 9.90 -6.13
CA PRO A 16 24.02 8.89 -5.25
C PRO A 16 25.42 8.56 -5.76
N SER A 17 26.42 8.72 -4.88
CA SER A 17 27.70 8.07 -5.12
C SER A 17 27.44 6.57 -5.21
N THR A 18 27.95 5.91 -6.22
CA THR A 18 27.78 4.48 -6.48
C THR A 18 28.15 3.57 -5.29
N ASP A 19 28.80 4.13 -4.27
CA ASP A 19 29.32 3.43 -3.09
C ASP A 19 28.57 3.73 -1.77
N ALA A 20 27.54 4.59 -1.78
CA ALA A 20 26.78 4.87 -0.57
C ALA A 20 25.86 3.70 -0.24
N ARG A 21 26.14 2.96 0.83
CA ARG A 21 25.19 1.99 1.38
C ARG A 21 23.89 2.71 1.72
N PRO A 22 22.73 2.11 1.36
CA PRO A 22 21.45 2.62 1.86
C PRO A 22 21.47 2.73 3.39
N ALA A 23 20.91 3.80 3.93
CA ALA A 23 20.79 3.93 5.37
C ALA A 23 19.97 2.76 5.93
N GLU A 24 20.43 2.17 7.02
CA GLU A 24 19.75 1.05 7.66
C GLU A 24 18.41 1.54 8.27
N PRO A 25 17.28 0.87 8.01
CA PRO A 25 16.03 1.22 8.63
C PRO A 25 16.08 1.13 10.15
N ALA A 26 15.50 2.10 10.83
CA ALA A 26 15.45 2.17 12.28
C ALA A 26 14.71 0.98 12.91
N ASP A 27 14.96 0.74 14.19
CA ASP A 27 14.30 -0.34 14.94
C ASP A 27 12.77 -0.25 14.87
N CYS A 28 12.21 0.95 15.04
CA CYS A 28 10.75 1.17 14.92
C CYS A 28 10.18 0.77 13.55
N ILE A 29 10.94 0.94 12.46
CA ILE A 29 10.52 0.52 11.11
C ILE A 29 10.57 -1.01 10.99
N ARG A 30 11.62 -1.65 11.50
CA ARG A 30 11.76 -3.11 11.48
C ARG A 30 10.65 -3.77 12.29
N SER A 31 10.36 -3.23 13.47
CA SER A 31 9.28 -3.70 14.35
C SER A 31 7.90 -3.54 13.70
N PHE A 32 7.60 -2.37 13.13
CA PHE A 32 6.36 -2.17 12.36
C PHE A 32 6.21 -3.20 11.25
N VAL A 33 7.27 -3.38 10.43
CA VAL A 33 7.23 -4.33 9.30
C VAL A 33 7.07 -5.77 9.77
N PHE A 34 7.71 -6.15 10.87
CA PHE A 34 7.56 -7.49 11.45
C PHE A 34 6.10 -7.77 11.81
N TRP A 35 5.47 -6.89 12.58
CA TRP A 35 4.08 -7.08 13.02
C TRP A 35 3.06 -6.95 11.90
N ALA A 36 3.24 -6.00 10.97
CA ALA A 36 2.38 -5.85 9.81
C ALA A 36 2.44 -7.07 8.87
N ASN A 37 3.65 -7.62 8.64
CA ASN A 37 3.80 -8.83 7.85
C ASN A 37 3.19 -10.05 8.53
N LEU A 38 3.40 -10.19 9.84
CA LEU A 38 2.79 -11.28 10.59
C LEU A 38 1.26 -11.23 10.50
N ALA A 39 0.67 -10.05 10.71
CA ALA A 39 -0.77 -9.84 10.58
C ALA A 39 -1.28 -10.22 9.18
N ALA A 40 -0.60 -9.76 8.13
CA ALA A 40 -0.99 -10.02 6.75
C ALA A 40 -0.86 -11.50 6.38
N GLN A 41 0.21 -12.16 6.82
CA GLN A 41 0.45 -13.58 6.55
C GLN A 41 -0.54 -14.49 7.29
N GLU A 42 -0.81 -14.21 8.56
CA GLU A 42 -1.79 -14.97 9.33
C GLU A 42 -3.22 -14.79 8.78
N ALA A 43 -3.58 -13.57 8.39
CA ALA A 43 -4.90 -13.30 7.83
C ALA A 43 -5.10 -13.88 6.43
N SER A 44 -4.07 -13.83 5.56
CA SER A 44 -4.17 -14.32 4.18
C SER A 44 -3.84 -15.81 4.03
N GLY A 45 -3.06 -16.38 4.97
CA GLY A 45 -2.45 -17.70 4.81
C GLY A 45 -1.34 -17.72 3.74
N ASP A 46 -0.89 -16.54 3.28
CA ASP A 46 0.13 -16.39 2.24
C ASP A 46 1.43 -15.82 2.84
N ALA A 47 2.46 -16.67 2.91
CA ALA A 47 3.78 -16.25 3.39
C ALA A 47 4.44 -15.14 2.53
N ALA A 48 3.94 -14.91 1.31
CA ALA A 48 4.40 -13.84 0.44
C ALA A 48 3.71 -12.49 0.71
N ALA A 49 2.64 -12.47 1.50
CA ALA A 49 1.98 -11.23 1.94
C ALA A 49 2.92 -10.45 2.85
N SER A 50 3.81 -9.65 2.27
CA SER A 50 4.87 -8.97 3.02
C SER A 50 5.31 -7.67 2.36
N THR A 51 5.82 -6.77 3.20
CA THR A 51 6.54 -5.56 2.77
C THR A 51 7.94 -5.57 3.37
N SER A 52 8.87 -4.80 2.80
CA SER A 52 10.22 -4.66 3.34
C SER A 52 10.39 -3.36 4.13
N PRO A 53 11.32 -3.31 5.13
CA PRO A 53 11.64 -2.07 5.84
C PRO A 53 12.08 -0.94 4.90
N GLY A 54 12.83 -1.26 3.84
CA GLY A 54 13.24 -0.30 2.83
C GLY A 54 12.07 0.34 2.09
N ARG A 55 11.02 -0.43 1.77
CA ARG A 55 9.78 0.09 1.15
C ARG A 55 9.04 1.04 2.07
N VAL A 56 8.99 0.75 3.38
CA VAL A 56 8.35 1.63 4.36
C VAL A 56 9.11 2.96 4.47
N VAL A 57 10.45 2.91 4.60
CA VAL A 57 11.30 4.12 4.60
C VAL A 57 11.06 4.97 3.34
N GLN A 58 10.95 4.35 2.17
CA GLN A 58 10.66 5.07 0.93
C GLN A 58 9.25 5.69 0.91
N ARG A 59 8.23 4.99 1.43
CA ARG A 59 6.88 5.55 1.56
C ARG A 59 6.86 6.78 2.46
N LEU A 60 7.62 6.78 3.54
CA LEU A 60 7.75 7.93 4.45
C LEU A 60 8.40 9.16 3.79
N GLN A 61 9.17 9.01 2.70
CA GLN A 61 9.64 10.14 1.91
C GLN A 61 8.53 10.92 1.23
N GLY A 62 7.38 10.26 1.00
CA GLY A 62 6.25 10.81 0.27
C GLY A 62 6.50 10.94 -1.24
N SER A 63 5.49 11.36 -1.96
CA SER A 63 5.51 11.59 -3.41
C SER A 63 4.65 12.80 -3.76
N SER A 64 4.50 13.10 -5.05
CA SER A 64 3.50 14.07 -5.52
C SER A 64 2.05 13.57 -5.36
N GLU A 65 1.85 12.27 -5.17
CA GLU A 65 0.53 11.64 -5.11
C GLU A 65 0.11 11.27 -3.69
N SER A 66 1.06 11.05 -2.78
CA SER A 66 0.76 10.64 -1.42
C SER A 66 1.78 11.13 -0.41
N GLN A 67 1.32 11.39 0.80
CA GLN A 67 2.13 11.64 1.98
C GLN A 67 1.84 10.57 3.02
N THR A 68 2.89 10.02 3.61
CA THR A 68 2.75 8.94 4.60
C THR A 68 3.31 9.38 5.95
N HIS A 69 2.60 9.04 7.02
CA HIS A 69 3.03 9.20 8.39
C HIS A 69 3.00 7.85 9.10
N LEU A 70 3.97 7.62 9.98
CA LEU A 70 4.01 6.46 10.85
C LEU A 70 4.23 6.91 12.28
N PHE A 71 3.44 6.36 13.19
CA PHE A 71 3.52 6.64 14.61
C PHE A 71 3.68 5.33 15.36
N ALA A 72 4.59 5.31 16.33
CA ALA A 72 4.69 4.21 17.29
C ALA A 72 3.86 4.53 18.53
N VAL A 73 3.17 3.53 19.04
CA VAL A 73 2.54 3.53 20.36
C VAL A 73 3.50 2.83 21.30
N VAL A 74 3.97 3.55 22.32
CA VAL A 74 4.98 3.04 23.24
C VAL A 74 4.47 3.06 24.68
N ASP A 75 4.97 2.11 25.49
CA ASP A 75 4.78 2.11 26.92
C ASP A 75 5.89 2.91 27.63
N GLY A 76 5.56 3.43 28.82
CA GLY A 76 6.53 4.24 29.59
C GLY A 76 6.66 5.69 29.11
N ASP A 77 7.56 6.44 29.78
CA ASP A 77 7.88 7.82 29.47
C ASP A 77 9.12 7.86 28.55
N SER A 78 8.97 8.36 27.34
CA SER A 78 10.12 8.63 26.46
C SER A 78 10.49 10.11 26.54
N THR A 79 11.65 10.41 27.13
CA THR A 79 12.26 11.75 27.12
C THR A 79 13.00 11.98 25.79
N LEU A 80 12.25 12.06 24.68
CA LEU A 80 12.79 12.37 23.36
C LEU A 80 12.89 13.89 23.20
N GLY A 81 14.04 14.38 22.73
CA GLY A 81 14.36 15.82 22.72
C GLY A 81 13.72 16.62 21.58
N GLU A 82 13.40 15.99 20.46
CA GLU A 82 12.80 16.65 19.30
C GLU A 82 11.29 16.42 19.25
N VAL A 83 10.58 17.44 18.77
CA VAL A 83 9.11 17.40 18.63
C VAL A 83 8.73 17.65 17.18
N SER A 84 7.81 16.85 16.66
CA SER A 84 7.28 16.98 15.31
C SER A 84 6.34 18.20 15.18
N GLU A 85 5.96 18.54 13.95
CA GLU A 85 4.94 19.54 13.62
C GLU A 85 3.56 19.24 14.25
N LEU A 86 3.31 17.98 14.63
CA LEU A 86 2.10 17.54 15.31
C LEU A 86 2.19 17.62 16.85
N GLY A 87 3.30 18.18 17.38
CA GLY A 87 3.51 18.27 18.81
C GLY A 87 3.87 16.94 19.49
N LEU A 88 4.25 15.92 18.73
CA LEU A 88 4.61 14.59 19.24
C LEU A 88 6.14 14.43 19.29
N PRO A 89 6.67 13.67 20.26
CA PRO A 89 8.07 13.28 20.27
C PRO A 89 8.47 12.66 18.94
N LEU A 90 9.68 12.96 18.46
CA LEU A 90 10.17 12.54 17.15
C LEU A 90 11.32 11.54 17.30
N ILE A 91 11.26 10.42 16.56
CA ILE A 91 12.36 9.46 16.45
C ILE A 91 12.78 9.27 14.99
N PRO A 92 14.08 8.95 14.73
CA PRO A 92 14.55 8.70 13.38
C PRO A 92 13.89 7.50 12.72
N SER A 93 13.72 7.56 11.38
CA SER A 93 13.30 6.40 10.56
C SER A 93 14.46 5.54 10.07
N VAL A 94 15.70 5.99 10.29
CA VAL A 94 16.93 5.28 9.94
C VAL A 94 17.91 5.31 11.13
N GLU A 95 18.79 4.33 11.20
CA GLU A 95 19.77 4.24 12.27
C GLU A 95 20.77 5.43 12.27
N PRO A 96 21.24 5.88 13.45
CA PRO A 96 20.94 5.33 14.78
C PRO A 96 19.57 5.78 15.33
N SER A 97 18.87 4.87 15.99
CA SER A 97 17.54 5.09 16.57
C SER A 97 17.45 4.47 17.97
N PRO A 98 16.60 5.00 18.87
CA PRO A 98 16.34 4.37 20.15
C PRO A 98 15.53 3.08 19.96
N GLU A 99 15.78 2.08 20.78
CA GLU A 99 14.91 0.93 20.99
C GLU A 99 13.87 1.30 22.04
N LEU A 100 12.60 1.02 21.75
CA LEU A 100 11.46 1.35 22.61
C LEU A 100 10.55 0.12 22.78
N ASP A 101 9.77 0.11 23.84
CA ASP A 101 8.75 -0.93 24.07
C ASP A 101 7.48 -0.55 23.28
N TYR A 102 7.33 -1.16 22.10
CA TYR A 102 6.20 -0.89 21.20
C TYR A 102 4.98 -1.72 21.59
N LEU A 103 3.84 -1.06 21.75
CA LEU A 103 2.52 -1.68 21.90
C LEU A 103 1.78 -1.79 20.56
N GLY A 104 2.15 -0.96 19.59
CA GLY A 104 1.55 -0.96 18.27
C GLY A 104 2.03 0.21 17.42
N PHE A 105 1.47 0.30 16.21
CA PHE A 105 1.81 1.33 15.23
C PHE A 105 0.54 1.85 14.54
N ILE A 106 0.53 3.13 14.23
CA ILE A 106 -0.49 3.78 13.44
C ILE A 106 0.17 4.30 12.16
N HIS A 107 -0.20 3.73 11.03
CA HIS A 107 0.23 4.16 9.71
C HIS A 107 -0.90 4.96 9.07
N ILE A 108 -0.61 6.16 8.56
CA ILE A 108 -1.58 7.03 7.90
C ILE A 108 -1.03 7.43 6.54
N SER A 109 -1.75 7.06 5.48
CA SER A 109 -1.49 7.50 4.11
C SER A 109 -2.50 8.57 3.72
N LEU A 110 -2.00 9.64 3.14
CA LEU A 110 -2.78 10.81 2.74
C LEU A 110 -2.69 10.97 1.22
N PRO A 111 -3.75 10.67 0.46
CA PRO A 111 -3.83 11.01 -0.95
C PRO A 111 -3.71 12.52 -1.16
N LEU A 112 -2.99 12.95 -2.22
CA LEU A 112 -2.73 14.36 -2.53
C LEU A 112 -3.35 14.84 -3.85
N LEU A 113 -3.75 13.92 -4.71
CA LEU A 113 -4.35 14.24 -6.02
C LEU A 113 -5.85 13.97 -6.01
N GLU A 114 -6.24 12.74 -5.93
CA GLU A 114 -7.63 12.30 -5.75
C GLU A 114 -7.90 12.07 -4.25
N GLU A 115 -9.15 12.01 -3.85
CA GLU A 115 -9.58 11.69 -2.47
C GLU A 115 -8.88 12.52 -1.36
N ARG A 116 -8.64 13.77 -1.66
CA ARG A 116 -7.85 14.67 -0.80
C ARG A 116 -8.44 14.91 0.59
N GLU A 117 -9.68 14.51 0.81
CA GLU A 117 -10.34 14.57 2.11
C GLU A 117 -10.14 13.29 2.94
N ALA A 118 -9.64 12.22 2.31
CA ALA A 118 -9.47 10.93 2.96
C ALA A 118 -8.10 10.77 3.62
N ALA A 119 -8.08 9.99 4.71
CA ALA A 119 -6.91 9.36 5.28
C ALA A 119 -7.10 7.84 5.23
N GLU A 120 -6.14 7.13 4.70
CA GLU A 120 -6.05 5.67 4.79
C GLU A 120 -5.30 5.34 6.07
N ILE A 121 -5.95 4.61 6.96
CA ILE A 121 -5.44 4.29 8.29
C ILE A 121 -5.23 2.79 8.41
N GLU A 122 -4.07 2.41 8.95
CA GLU A 122 -3.72 1.06 9.33
C GLU A 122 -3.21 1.09 10.77
N CYS A 123 -3.86 0.34 11.68
CA CYS A 123 -3.40 0.13 13.04
C CYS A 123 -2.85 -1.30 13.16
N VAL A 124 -1.60 -1.41 13.59
CA VAL A 124 -0.90 -2.69 13.78
C VAL A 124 -0.56 -2.86 15.24
N LEU A 125 -1.08 -3.90 15.88
CA LEU A 125 -0.77 -4.26 17.27
C LEU A 125 0.52 -5.10 17.32
N CYS A 126 1.30 -4.94 18.39
CA CYS A 126 2.49 -5.76 18.63
C CYS A 126 2.17 -7.09 19.35
N ASP A 127 0.95 -7.25 19.85
CA ASP A 127 0.45 -8.52 20.37
C ASP A 127 -0.85 -8.83 19.63
N LEU A 128 -0.70 -9.48 18.47
CA LEU A 128 -1.80 -9.74 17.55
C LEU A 128 -2.53 -11.02 17.95
N PRO A 129 -3.86 -10.99 18.12
CA PRO A 129 -4.63 -12.22 18.21
C PRO A 129 -4.53 -12.98 16.88
N LEU A 130 -4.49 -14.31 16.95
CA LEU A 130 -4.61 -15.14 15.75
C LEU A 130 -5.99 -14.97 15.10
N PRO A 131 -6.13 -15.25 13.80
CA PRO A 131 -7.41 -15.16 13.12
C PRO A 131 -8.49 -15.99 13.85
N GLY A 132 -9.60 -15.35 14.20
CA GLY A 132 -10.70 -15.95 14.96
C GLY A 132 -10.57 -15.85 16.49
N GLU A 133 -9.46 -15.36 17.00
CA GLU A 133 -9.29 -15.03 18.41
C GLU A 133 -9.76 -13.59 18.68
N GLN A 134 -10.13 -13.34 19.93
CA GLN A 134 -10.48 -12.00 20.40
C GLN A 134 -9.30 -11.40 21.16
N LEU A 135 -9.21 -10.06 21.13
CA LEU A 135 -8.27 -9.35 21.99
C LEU A 135 -8.61 -9.59 23.46
N ASP A 136 -7.60 -9.77 24.28
CA ASP A 136 -7.77 -9.69 25.72
C ASP A 136 -8.12 -8.25 26.17
N GLU A 137 -8.35 -8.05 27.46
CA GLU A 137 -8.77 -6.73 27.97
C GLU A 137 -7.70 -5.65 27.75
N GLU A 138 -6.42 -5.99 27.82
CA GLU A 138 -5.32 -5.06 27.66
C GLU A 138 -5.10 -4.72 26.19
N GLY A 139 -5.04 -5.71 25.31
CA GLY A 139 -4.95 -5.53 23.86
C GLY A 139 -6.13 -4.72 23.31
N ARG A 140 -7.34 -4.96 23.83
CA ARG A 140 -8.52 -4.17 23.47
C ARG A 140 -8.37 -2.69 23.83
N LYS A 141 -7.89 -2.39 25.05
CA LYS A 141 -7.63 -1.00 25.48
C LYS A 141 -6.61 -0.32 24.58
N VAL A 142 -5.54 -1.03 24.22
CA VAL A 142 -4.53 -0.50 23.27
C VAL A 142 -5.16 -0.20 21.92
N ALA A 143 -5.91 -1.15 21.37
CA ALA A 143 -6.54 -1.03 20.06
C ALA A 143 -7.58 0.12 19.98
N GLU A 144 -8.45 0.23 20.99
CA GLU A 144 -9.44 1.33 21.11
C GLU A 144 -8.74 2.69 21.20
N TRP A 145 -7.68 2.77 22.00
CA TRP A 145 -6.89 3.98 22.11
C TRP A 145 -6.20 4.35 20.79
N MET A 146 -5.60 3.36 20.10
CA MET A 146 -4.96 3.55 18.80
C MET A 146 -5.95 4.05 17.76
N GLY A 147 -7.10 3.41 17.64
CA GLY A 147 -8.14 3.83 16.68
C GLY A 147 -8.64 5.24 16.93
N THR A 148 -8.84 5.61 18.22
CA THR A 148 -9.21 6.96 18.61
C THR A 148 -8.12 7.97 18.23
N LYS A 149 -6.85 7.67 18.54
CA LYS A 149 -5.70 8.53 18.18
C LYS A 149 -5.50 8.65 16.67
N ALA A 150 -5.71 7.58 15.93
CA ALA A 150 -5.64 7.62 14.47
C ALA A 150 -6.64 8.61 13.87
N LEU A 151 -7.88 8.63 14.37
CA LEU A 151 -8.89 9.60 13.96
C LEU A 151 -8.55 11.05 14.37
N GLU A 152 -7.99 11.24 15.56
CA GLU A 152 -7.50 12.56 16.00
C GLU A 152 -6.38 13.05 15.08
N LEU A 153 -5.39 12.21 14.78
CA LEU A 153 -4.29 12.52 13.87
C LEU A 153 -4.78 12.82 12.45
N ALA A 154 -5.71 12.03 11.91
CA ALA A 154 -6.30 12.29 10.60
C ALA A 154 -6.94 13.69 10.54
N ARG A 155 -7.69 14.10 11.59
CA ARG A 155 -8.25 15.46 11.69
C ARG A 155 -7.18 16.53 11.78
N GLN A 156 -6.13 16.33 12.59
CA GLN A 156 -5.00 17.26 12.70
C GLN A 156 -4.26 17.41 11.36
N LEU A 157 -4.21 16.35 10.57
CA LEU A 157 -3.67 16.33 9.21
C LEU A 157 -4.64 16.88 8.15
N GLY A 158 -5.78 17.44 8.59
CA GLY A 158 -6.76 18.13 7.73
C GLY A 158 -7.67 17.20 6.95
N ARG A 159 -7.86 15.93 7.41
CA ARG A 159 -8.74 14.97 6.75
C ARG A 159 -10.08 14.86 7.44
N THR A 160 -11.14 14.67 6.65
CA THR A 160 -12.52 14.58 7.12
C THR A 160 -13.12 13.20 6.92
N VAL A 161 -12.50 12.38 6.10
CA VAL A 161 -12.87 10.99 5.83
C VAL A 161 -11.73 10.07 6.27
N ALA A 162 -12.05 8.94 6.89
CA ALA A 162 -11.09 7.90 7.25
C ALA A 162 -11.50 6.58 6.61
N HIS A 163 -10.55 5.94 5.93
CA HIS A 163 -10.69 4.60 5.40
C HIS A 163 -9.78 3.64 6.17
N VAL A 164 -10.27 2.45 6.48
CA VAL A 164 -9.50 1.34 7.04
C VAL A 164 -9.69 0.12 6.16
N GLY A 165 -8.62 -0.60 5.87
CA GLY A 165 -8.65 -1.91 5.25
C GLY A 165 -8.41 -2.99 6.28
N LEU A 166 -9.22 -4.05 6.27
CA LEU A 166 -9.02 -5.23 7.09
C LEU A 166 -8.87 -6.44 6.17
N LEU A 167 -7.88 -7.27 6.46
CA LEU A 167 -7.64 -8.51 5.74
C LEU A 167 -8.19 -9.67 6.58
N HIS A 168 -9.01 -10.51 5.96
CA HIS A 168 -9.64 -11.65 6.62
C HIS A 168 -9.23 -12.96 5.96
N PRO A 169 -9.09 -14.06 6.73
CA PRO A 169 -8.93 -15.39 6.15
C PRO A 169 -10.12 -15.78 5.27
N PRO A 170 -9.93 -16.67 4.29
CA PRO A 170 -11.01 -17.18 3.47
C PRO A 170 -12.14 -17.78 4.32
N GLY A 171 -13.37 -17.30 4.11
CA GLY A 171 -14.55 -17.77 4.83
C GLY A 171 -14.70 -17.25 6.27
N ALA A 172 -13.82 -16.37 6.73
CA ALA A 172 -14.01 -15.68 8.00
C ALA A 172 -15.24 -14.75 7.93
N ASP A 173 -15.93 -14.64 9.05
CA ASP A 173 -17.00 -13.66 9.21
C ASP A 173 -16.39 -12.34 9.68
N PRO A 174 -16.48 -11.26 8.87
CA PRO A 174 -15.95 -9.94 9.23
C PRO A 174 -16.51 -9.39 10.54
N ASP A 175 -17.68 -9.86 10.98
CA ASP A 175 -18.29 -9.45 12.23
C ASP A 175 -17.56 -9.97 13.48
N TYR A 176 -16.76 -11.02 13.33
CA TYR A 176 -15.93 -11.57 14.40
C TYR A 176 -14.47 -11.10 14.38
N ASP A 177 -14.12 -10.18 13.48
CA ASP A 177 -12.79 -9.56 13.50
C ASP A 177 -12.62 -8.64 14.71
N ALA A 178 -11.54 -8.85 15.46
CA ALA A 178 -11.26 -8.10 16.69
C ALA A 178 -11.09 -6.59 16.41
N MET A 179 -10.31 -6.21 15.40
CA MET A 179 -10.13 -4.83 15.00
C MET A 179 -11.39 -4.27 14.33
N GLY A 180 -12.09 -5.08 13.54
CA GLY A 180 -13.37 -4.73 12.92
C GLY A 180 -14.44 -4.33 13.95
N SER A 181 -14.49 -5.01 15.10
CA SER A 181 -15.40 -4.66 16.19
C SER A 181 -15.10 -3.26 16.75
N ILE A 182 -13.81 -2.94 16.97
CA ILE A 182 -13.36 -1.65 17.47
C ILE A 182 -13.65 -0.53 16.45
N TYR A 183 -13.37 -0.75 15.17
CA TYR A 183 -13.67 0.25 14.14
C TYR A 183 -15.17 0.52 14.03
N ARG A 184 -16.03 -0.50 14.16
CA ARG A 184 -17.49 -0.29 14.21
C ARG A 184 -17.92 0.57 15.42
N GLU A 185 -17.35 0.33 16.60
CA GLU A 185 -17.61 1.14 17.80
C GLU A 185 -17.15 2.60 17.63
N LEU A 186 -16.08 2.81 16.85
CA LEU A 186 -15.60 4.14 16.46
C LEU A 186 -16.42 4.79 15.34
N GLY A 187 -17.45 4.10 14.82
CA GLY A 187 -18.38 4.62 13.83
C GLY A 187 -18.03 4.29 12.37
N PHE A 188 -17.07 3.42 12.12
CA PHE A 188 -16.82 2.93 10.76
C PHE A 188 -17.93 1.97 10.31
N THR A 189 -18.19 1.98 9.02
CA THR A 189 -19.12 1.05 8.37
C THR A 189 -18.45 0.41 7.17
N GLN A 190 -18.68 -0.89 6.97
CA GLN A 190 -18.18 -1.59 5.79
C GLN A 190 -18.82 -1.00 4.54
N ARG A 191 -18.02 -0.62 3.56
CA ARG A 191 -18.44 0.00 2.31
C ARG A 191 -18.07 -0.83 1.09
N HIS A 192 -17.03 -1.65 1.22
CA HIS A 192 -16.52 -2.47 0.14
C HIS A 192 -15.92 -3.76 0.67
N ALA A 193 -15.90 -4.81 -0.14
CA ALA A 193 -15.20 -6.06 0.13
C ALA A 193 -14.62 -6.59 -1.18
N GLU A 194 -13.37 -7.01 -1.13
CA GLU A 194 -12.65 -7.59 -2.26
C GLU A 194 -12.13 -8.98 -1.90
N HIS A 195 -12.01 -9.84 -2.91
CA HIS A 195 -11.37 -11.13 -2.78
C HIS A 195 -9.95 -11.07 -3.35
N GLN A 196 -8.96 -11.39 -2.52
CA GLN A 196 -7.62 -11.64 -3.00
C GLN A 196 -7.52 -13.11 -3.43
N LEU A 197 -6.98 -13.36 -4.61
CA LEU A 197 -6.85 -14.69 -5.18
C LEU A 197 -5.37 -15.02 -5.39
N VAL A 198 -5.00 -16.26 -5.09
CA VAL A 198 -3.68 -16.82 -5.39
C VAL A 198 -3.85 -17.91 -6.43
N MET A 199 -2.98 -17.95 -7.42
CA MET A 199 -2.99 -18.94 -8.49
C MET A 199 -1.58 -19.43 -8.76
N ASP A 200 -1.43 -20.74 -8.82
CA ASP A 200 -0.19 -21.36 -9.31
C ASP A 200 -0.03 -21.11 -10.82
N ILE A 201 1.16 -20.65 -11.22
CA ILE A 201 1.48 -20.48 -12.63
C ILE A 201 1.77 -21.86 -13.22
N PRO A 202 1.08 -22.28 -14.30
CA PRO A 202 1.32 -23.57 -14.94
C PRO A 202 2.78 -23.71 -15.42
N GLU A 203 3.41 -24.86 -15.20
CA GLU A 203 4.78 -25.15 -15.68
C GLU A 203 4.92 -25.00 -17.20
N SER A 204 3.86 -25.29 -17.93
CA SER A 204 3.83 -25.14 -19.38
C SER A 204 2.94 -23.97 -19.78
N PRO A 205 3.46 -23.00 -20.54
CA PRO A 205 2.64 -21.89 -21.01
C PRO A 205 1.52 -22.43 -21.90
N VAL A 206 0.29 -22.05 -21.59
CA VAL A 206 -0.84 -22.30 -22.47
C VAL A 206 -0.70 -21.36 -23.66
N ALA A 207 -0.48 -21.89 -24.85
CA ALA A 207 -0.46 -21.09 -26.06
C ALA A 207 -1.86 -20.48 -26.30
N ALA A 208 -2.03 -19.22 -25.96
CA ALA A 208 -3.24 -18.48 -26.29
C ALA A 208 -3.25 -18.19 -27.80
N LEU A 209 -4.22 -18.74 -28.51
CA LEU A 209 -4.46 -18.37 -29.89
C LEU A 209 -5.16 -17.00 -29.90
N LEU A 210 -4.45 -15.99 -30.33
CA LEU A 210 -5.05 -14.66 -30.51
C LEU A 210 -5.96 -14.67 -31.75
N PRO A 211 -7.10 -13.99 -31.72
CA PRO A 211 -7.94 -13.78 -32.89
C PRO A 211 -7.14 -13.09 -34.03
N ALA A 212 -7.57 -13.32 -35.27
CA ALA A 212 -6.96 -12.67 -36.43
C ALA A 212 -6.99 -11.15 -36.28
N GLY A 213 -5.88 -10.47 -36.62
CA GLY A 213 -5.75 -9.02 -36.50
C GLY A 213 -5.40 -8.51 -35.11
N ILE A 214 -5.28 -9.39 -34.09
CA ILE A 214 -4.85 -9.03 -32.74
C ILE A 214 -3.40 -9.42 -32.53
N THR A 215 -2.60 -8.52 -31.94
CA THR A 215 -1.20 -8.73 -31.60
C THR A 215 -0.98 -8.46 -30.10
N ALA A 216 -0.24 -9.32 -29.41
CA ALA A 216 0.22 -9.06 -28.07
C ALA A 216 1.52 -8.28 -28.09
N ARG A 217 1.60 -7.27 -27.22
CA ARG A 217 2.81 -6.47 -26.98
C ARG A 217 3.12 -6.49 -25.49
N VAL A 218 4.41 -6.48 -25.15
CA VAL A 218 4.88 -6.51 -23.77
C VAL A 218 5.86 -5.37 -23.56
N TRP A 219 5.65 -4.57 -22.56
CA TRP A 219 6.53 -3.45 -22.19
C TRP A 219 6.97 -3.60 -20.73
N PRO A 220 8.27 -3.75 -20.48
CA PRO A 220 8.80 -3.79 -19.13
C PRO A 220 8.83 -2.38 -18.52
N ASP A 221 8.63 -2.29 -17.22
CA ASP A 221 8.87 -1.11 -16.39
C ASP A 221 8.27 0.20 -16.96
N TYR A 222 7.12 0.12 -17.63
CA TYR A 222 6.49 1.24 -18.36
C TYR A 222 7.34 1.85 -19.49
N ASP A 223 8.28 1.10 -20.07
CA ASP A 223 9.01 1.51 -21.27
C ASP A 223 8.10 1.36 -22.50
N ILE A 224 7.09 2.21 -22.56
CA ILE A 224 6.03 2.21 -23.57
C ILE A 224 6.46 3.08 -24.74
N PRO A 225 6.44 2.56 -25.99
CA PRO A 225 6.71 3.39 -27.16
C PRO A 225 5.73 4.58 -27.28
N GLU A 226 6.23 5.72 -27.78
CA GLU A 226 5.49 6.97 -27.89
C GLU A 226 4.13 6.81 -28.57
N ASP A 227 4.06 6.00 -29.63
CA ASP A 227 2.85 5.73 -30.41
C ASP A 227 1.72 5.07 -29.62
N TYR A 228 2.03 4.46 -28.45
CA TYR A 228 1.06 3.76 -27.61
C TYR A 228 0.74 4.49 -26.31
N LEU A 229 1.49 5.52 -25.93
CA LEU A 229 1.35 6.20 -24.64
C LEU A 229 -0.06 6.74 -24.38
N ASP A 230 -0.67 7.39 -25.37
CA ASP A 230 -2.00 7.99 -25.19
C ASP A 230 -3.09 6.91 -25.01
N GLU A 231 -2.98 5.79 -25.74
CA GLU A 231 -3.90 4.67 -25.60
C GLU A 231 -3.73 3.95 -24.26
N VAL A 232 -2.48 3.76 -23.79
CA VAL A 232 -2.22 3.19 -22.47
C VAL A 232 -2.81 4.07 -21.37
N MET A 233 -2.55 5.38 -21.40
CA MET A 233 -3.10 6.30 -20.39
C MET A 233 -4.63 6.33 -20.42
N ARG A 234 -5.24 6.23 -21.59
CA ARG A 234 -6.69 6.14 -21.75
C ARG A 234 -7.25 4.88 -21.06
N LEU A 235 -6.62 3.70 -21.27
CA LEU A 235 -7.09 2.46 -20.66
C LEU A 235 -6.79 2.39 -19.16
N LEU A 236 -5.66 2.91 -18.69
CA LEU A 236 -5.38 3.02 -17.26
C LEU A 236 -6.40 3.92 -16.55
N SER A 237 -6.78 5.05 -17.18
CA SER A 237 -7.83 5.93 -16.67
C SER A 237 -9.21 5.25 -16.70
N LEU A 238 -9.46 4.43 -17.72
CA LEU A 238 -10.69 3.65 -17.83
C LEU A 238 -10.76 2.57 -16.74
N ALA A 239 -9.65 1.90 -16.44
CA ALA A 239 -9.57 0.91 -15.37
C ALA A 239 -9.99 1.51 -14.03
N SER A 240 -9.42 2.66 -13.67
CA SER A 240 -9.80 3.34 -12.43
C SER A 240 -11.27 3.80 -12.41
N LYS A 241 -11.80 4.25 -13.56
CA LYS A 241 -13.19 4.68 -13.65
C LYS A 241 -14.19 3.54 -13.56
N ASP A 242 -13.81 2.35 -14.02
CA ASP A 242 -14.67 1.18 -14.12
C ASP A 242 -14.40 0.18 -12.97
N ALA A 243 -13.48 0.49 -12.06
CA ALA A 243 -13.25 -0.31 -10.86
C ALA A 243 -14.52 -0.35 -10.00
N GLU A 244 -14.81 -1.54 -9.47
CA GLU A 244 -15.86 -1.68 -8.47
C GLU A 244 -15.36 -1.12 -7.12
N THR A 245 -16.03 -0.11 -6.61
CA THR A 245 -15.67 0.57 -5.36
C THR A 245 -16.70 0.41 -4.26
N GLY A 246 -17.77 -0.40 -4.52
CA GLY A 246 -18.88 -0.54 -3.60
C GLY A 246 -19.52 0.81 -3.28
N ASP A 247 -19.72 1.07 -1.99
CA ASP A 247 -20.28 2.34 -1.49
C ASP A 247 -19.18 3.34 -1.08
N LEU A 248 -17.90 3.10 -1.45
CA LEU A 248 -16.83 4.05 -1.23
C LEU A 248 -16.97 5.24 -2.21
N THR A 249 -16.76 6.43 -1.69
CA THR A 249 -16.62 7.61 -2.53
C THR A 249 -15.18 7.69 -3.02
N VAL A 250 -14.95 7.28 -4.25
CA VAL A 250 -13.63 7.22 -4.88
C VAL A 250 -13.62 8.10 -6.13
N GLU A 251 -12.59 8.93 -6.26
CA GLU A 251 -12.36 9.76 -7.44
C GLU A 251 -11.55 8.99 -8.48
N PRO A 252 -12.04 8.85 -9.74
CA PRO A 252 -11.29 8.14 -10.77
C PRO A 252 -9.94 8.80 -11.07
N ILE A 253 -8.90 7.98 -11.13
CA ILE A 253 -7.56 8.42 -11.49
C ILE A 253 -7.49 8.80 -12.97
N VAL A 254 -7.04 10.02 -13.24
CA VAL A 254 -6.73 10.48 -14.61
C VAL A 254 -5.23 10.33 -14.85
N TRP A 255 -4.88 9.41 -15.74
CA TRP A 255 -3.49 9.19 -16.11
C TRP A 255 -3.01 10.25 -17.13
N THR A 256 -1.84 10.78 -16.85
CA THR A 256 -1.13 11.74 -17.68
C THR A 256 0.30 11.27 -17.94
N ARG A 257 0.96 11.83 -18.95
CA ARG A 257 2.38 11.53 -19.23
C ARG A 257 3.30 11.84 -18.04
N ALA A 258 3.00 12.87 -17.27
CA ALA A 258 3.75 13.20 -16.06
C ALA A 258 3.57 12.13 -14.99
N ARG A 259 2.32 11.72 -14.74
CA ARG A 259 1.98 10.68 -13.77
C ARG A 259 2.60 9.32 -14.13
N LEU A 260 2.56 8.95 -15.41
CA LEU A 260 3.17 7.71 -15.88
C LEU A 260 4.69 7.70 -15.66
N ARG A 261 5.37 8.83 -15.95
CA ARG A 261 6.82 8.97 -15.68
C ARG A 261 7.14 8.89 -14.19
N GLU A 262 6.32 9.48 -13.34
CA GLU A 262 6.48 9.37 -11.88
C GLU A 262 6.24 7.95 -11.38
N ALA A 263 5.23 7.24 -11.91
CA ALA A 263 4.98 5.84 -11.59
C ALA A 263 6.19 4.97 -11.95
N HIS A 264 6.75 5.14 -13.15
CA HIS A 264 8.01 4.50 -13.56
C HIS A 264 9.16 4.82 -12.59
N SER A 265 9.36 6.09 -12.25
CA SER A 265 10.43 6.50 -11.32
C SER A 265 10.26 5.90 -9.92
N ARG A 266 9.02 5.91 -9.39
CA ARG A 266 8.72 5.28 -8.08
C ARG A 266 8.94 3.77 -8.10
N LEU A 267 8.52 3.10 -9.15
CA LEU A 267 8.74 1.66 -9.33
C LEU A 267 10.23 1.34 -9.23
N ARG A 268 11.04 2.01 -10.02
CA ARG A 268 12.51 1.84 -10.04
C ARG A 268 13.15 2.15 -8.69
N SER A 269 12.76 3.24 -8.04
CA SER A 269 13.30 3.62 -6.73
C SER A 269 12.99 2.60 -5.63
N ARG A 270 11.89 1.84 -5.79
CA ARG A 270 11.48 0.76 -4.88
C ARG A 270 11.98 -0.61 -5.30
N ARG A 271 12.90 -0.68 -6.27
CA ARG A 271 13.40 -1.93 -6.83
C ARG A 271 12.26 -2.84 -7.32
N GLY A 272 11.20 -2.22 -7.81
CA GLY A 272 10.07 -2.89 -8.42
C GLY A 272 10.26 -3.04 -9.92
N HIS A 273 9.61 -4.05 -10.49
CA HIS A 273 9.55 -4.33 -11.92
C HIS A 273 8.11 -4.60 -12.31
N THR A 274 7.71 -4.13 -13.48
CA THR A 274 6.41 -4.43 -14.05
C THR A 274 6.55 -5.03 -15.46
N LEU A 275 5.56 -5.82 -15.83
CA LEU A 275 5.30 -6.18 -17.21
C LEU A 275 3.89 -5.72 -17.56
N LEU A 276 3.81 -4.75 -18.47
CA LEU A 276 2.55 -4.32 -19.05
C LEU A 276 2.31 -5.07 -20.35
N VAL A 277 1.24 -5.84 -20.42
CA VAL A 277 0.84 -6.62 -21.59
C VAL A 277 -0.35 -5.94 -22.25
N ALA A 278 -0.24 -5.60 -23.52
CA ALA A 278 -1.29 -4.98 -24.32
C ALA A 278 -1.75 -5.91 -25.45
N LEU A 279 -3.04 -6.01 -25.66
CA LEU A 279 -3.60 -6.56 -26.89
C LEU A 279 -3.93 -5.40 -27.83
N THR A 280 -3.28 -5.38 -28.99
CA THR A 280 -3.47 -4.33 -30.00
C THR A 280 -4.22 -4.89 -31.20
N GLY A 281 -5.23 -4.14 -31.65
CA GLY A 281 -5.94 -4.38 -32.91
C GLY A 281 -5.35 -3.60 -34.08
N GLU A 282 -6.18 -3.38 -35.10
CA GLU A 282 -5.82 -2.58 -36.28
C GLU A 282 -5.49 -1.14 -35.86
N GLU A 283 -4.63 -0.47 -36.65
CA GLU A 283 -4.19 0.92 -36.45
C GLU A 283 -3.53 1.19 -35.07
N GLY A 284 -3.04 0.15 -34.38
CA GLY A 284 -2.36 0.30 -33.09
C GLY A 284 -3.28 0.60 -31.91
N LYS A 285 -4.59 0.52 -32.08
CA LYS A 285 -5.57 0.69 -30.99
C LYS A 285 -5.38 -0.41 -29.94
N ILE A 286 -5.30 -0.03 -28.65
CA ILE A 286 -5.19 -0.99 -27.56
C ILE A 286 -6.60 -1.42 -27.13
N LEU A 287 -6.84 -2.73 -27.17
CA LEU A 287 -8.12 -3.36 -26.84
C LEU A 287 -8.21 -3.79 -25.38
N ALA A 288 -7.08 -4.21 -24.82
CA ALA A 288 -6.96 -4.63 -23.43
C ALA A 288 -5.55 -4.42 -22.91
N LEU A 289 -5.43 -4.19 -21.60
CA LEU A 289 -4.18 -4.15 -20.85
C LEU A 289 -4.25 -5.10 -19.66
N ALA A 290 -3.13 -5.72 -19.34
CA ALA A 290 -2.90 -6.40 -18.07
C ALA A 290 -1.52 -6.01 -17.55
N GLU A 291 -1.40 -5.89 -16.22
CA GLU A 291 -0.14 -5.56 -15.57
C GLU A 291 0.17 -6.59 -14.49
N MET A 292 1.42 -6.99 -14.45
CA MET A 292 1.99 -7.78 -13.38
C MET A 292 3.18 -7.03 -12.78
N ALA A 293 3.34 -7.11 -11.47
CA ALA A 293 4.44 -6.49 -10.75
C ALA A 293 5.15 -7.47 -9.83
N ARG A 294 6.44 -7.24 -9.62
CA ARG A 294 7.22 -7.89 -8.58
C ARG A 294 8.21 -6.91 -7.96
N HIS A 295 8.69 -7.22 -6.77
CA HIS A 295 9.73 -6.46 -6.09
C HIS A 295 10.94 -7.33 -5.79
N GLU A 296 12.16 -6.81 -5.98
CA GLU A 296 13.40 -7.56 -5.75
C GLU A 296 13.56 -7.98 -4.28
N ASP A 297 12.98 -7.20 -3.34
CA ASP A 297 13.04 -7.47 -1.90
C ASP A 297 11.89 -8.39 -1.40
N ALA A 298 11.05 -8.89 -2.30
CA ALA A 298 9.96 -9.82 -2.02
C ALA A 298 10.34 -11.25 -2.46
N ASN A 299 9.43 -12.20 -2.22
CA ASN A 299 9.61 -13.58 -2.69
C ASN A 299 9.77 -13.59 -4.23
N PRO A 300 10.92 -14.09 -4.77
CA PRO A 300 11.19 -14.10 -6.21
C PRO A 300 10.26 -15.01 -7.01
N GLU A 301 9.56 -15.94 -6.36
CA GLU A 301 8.63 -16.89 -6.98
C GLU A 301 7.22 -16.34 -7.12
N VAL A 302 6.95 -15.15 -6.57
CA VAL A 302 5.63 -14.52 -6.54
C VAL A 302 5.61 -13.23 -7.34
N CYS A 303 4.57 -13.03 -8.12
CA CYS A 303 4.25 -11.74 -8.74
C CYS A 303 2.79 -11.36 -8.44
N GLU A 304 2.55 -10.09 -8.37
CA GLU A 304 1.20 -9.53 -8.19
C GLU A 304 0.59 -9.25 -9.57
N TRP A 305 -0.65 -9.66 -9.78
CA TRP A 305 -1.44 -9.22 -10.92
C TRP A 305 -2.18 -7.95 -10.50
N THR A 306 -1.67 -6.81 -10.91
CA THR A 306 -2.10 -5.50 -10.38
C THR A 306 -3.24 -4.88 -11.16
N LEU A 307 -3.41 -5.24 -12.43
CA LEU A 307 -4.40 -4.62 -13.30
C LEU A 307 -4.85 -5.54 -14.42
N THR A 308 -6.14 -5.48 -14.73
CA THR A 308 -6.70 -5.94 -16.02
C THR A 308 -7.81 -4.98 -16.44
N VAL A 309 -7.73 -4.51 -17.67
CA VAL A 309 -8.77 -3.69 -18.28
C VAL A 309 -8.99 -4.06 -19.74
N THR A 310 -10.25 -4.18 -20.12
CA THR A 310 -10.67 -4.33 -21.53
C THR A 310 -11.42 -3.07 -21.94
N ASP A 311 -11.13 -2.54 -23.12
CA ASP A 311 -11.86 -1.41 -23.69
C ASP A 311 -13.35 -1.75 -23.83
N ARG A 312 -14.24 -0.84 -23.43
CA ARG A 312 -15.67 -1.11 -23.30
C ARG A 312 -16.33 -1.76 -24.52
N PRO A 313 -16.03 -1.34 -25.79
CA PRO A 313 -16.61 -1.97 -26.98
C PRO A 313 -16.20 -3.44 -27.17
N HIS A 314 -15.17 -3.90 -26.48
CA HIS A 314 -14.59 -5.24 -26.60
C HIS A 314 -14.90 -6.16 -25.39
N ARG A 315 -15.71 -5.67 -24.44
CA ARG A 315 -16.21 -6.48 -23.32
C ARG A 315 -17.40 -7.33 -23.80
N ARG A 316 -17.48 -8.58 -23.35
CA ARG A 316 -18.59 -9.50 -23.63
C ARG A 316 -19.52 -9.56 -22.43
#